data_347adb5f43b0fee002be03e344cd0795
#
_entry.id   347adb5f43b0fee002be03e344cd0795
#
_cell.length_a   1.000
_cell.length_b   1.000
_cell.length_c   1.000
_cell.angle_alpha   90.00
_cell.angle_beta   90.00
_cell.angle_gamma   90.00
#
_symmetry.space_group_name_H-M   'P 1'
#
loop_
_entity.id
_entity.type
_entity.pdbx_description
1 polymer ?
#
loop_
_entity_poly.entity_id
_entity_poly.type
_entity_poly.pdbx_seq_one_letter_code
_entity_poly.pdbx_strand_id
1 'polypeptide(L)'
;RSVCLGTWGLGMVCSVNDCLVAAVDGNVFRDICKDYRISSEKFSYVLDSTAAPAAAFFISDWIAYQISMIGQGLDMAGITGITPVSAYINGLPFNMYSIFTLIFVGMMMYTGRDYGPMLKAEVRALTTGQFTSPTAKPMLDVGSELGEAKKTKPMIMCFVLPIVIAFAIIIAGILYTGITNPDRSGTGIMAILDACDAQKALYWGSFGMAVTGIVLALATRIMT
;
A
#
# COMPACT_ATOMS: atom_id res chain seq x y z
N ARG A 1 15.25 -5.80 15.78
CA ARG A 1 15.76 -5.54 14.42
C ARG A 1 14.99 -6.33 13.37
N SER A 2 14.98 -7.67 13.46
CA SER A 2 14.31 -8.54 12.48
C SER A 2 12.84 -8.20 12.29
N VAL A 3 12.11 -7.86 13.36
CA VAL A 3 10.71 -7.46 13.29
C VAL A 3 10.54 -6.17 12.47
N CYS A 4 11.31 -5.13 12.77
CA CYS A 4 11.23 -3.86 12.04
C CYS A 4 11.66 -3.99 10.57
N LEU A 5 12.67 -4.83 10.28
CA LEU A 5 13.04 -5.15 8.90
C LEU A 5 11.94 -5.96 8.19
N GLY A 6 11.26 -6.85 8.92
CA GLY A 6 10.11 -7.58 8.41
C GLY A 6 8.94 -6.65 8.07
N THR A 7 8.61 -5.70 8.95
CA THR A 7 7.60 -4.66 8.70
C THR A 7 7.97 -3.82 7.47
N TRP A 8 9.21 -3.33 7.39
CA TRP A 8 9.69 -2.57 6.25
C TRP A 8 9.64 -3.37 4.94
N GLY A 9 10.08 -4.63 4.98
CA GLY A 9 10.08 -5.50 3.80
C GLY A 9 8.67 -5.88 3.32
N LEU A 10 7.77 -6.22 4.25
CA LEU A 10 6.38 -6.54 3.91
C LEU A 10 5.65 -5.30 3.40
N GLY A 11 5.88 -4.13 4.02
CA GLY A 11 5.34 -2.86 3.55
C GLY A 11 5.75 -2.53 2.11
N MET A 12 6.96 -2.87 1.68
CA MET A 12 7.38 -2.73 0.29
C MET A 12 6.64 -3.68 -0.65
N VAL A 13 6.37 -4.92 -0.22
CA VAL A 13 5.65 -5.90 -1.05
C VAL A 13 4.16 -5.57 -1.14
N CYS A 14 3.56 -5.10 -0.05
CA CYS A 14 2.14 -4.75 0.02
C CYS A 14 1.82 -3.34 -0.51
N SER A 15 2.78 -2.63 -1.11
CA SER A 15 2.69 -1.21 -1.51
C SER A 15 1.71 -0.90 -2.66
N VAL A 16 0.81 -1.81 -2.98
CA VAL A 16 -0.27 -1.60 -3.97
C VAL A 16 -1.19 -0.44 -3.57
N ASN A 17 -1.44 -0.31 -2.28
CA ASN A 17 -2.18 0.79 -1.69
C ASN A 17 -1.62 1.08 -0.29
N ASP A 18 -1.31 2.33 0.00
CA ASP A 18 -0.73 2.77 1.27
C ASP A 18 -1.65 2.50 2.48
N CYS A 19 -2.96 2.70 2.31
CA CYS A 19 -3.94 2.37 3.35
C CYS A 19 -3.99 0.87 3.64
N LEU A 20 -3.83 0.03 2.61
CA LEU A 20 -3.79 -1.42 2.77
C LEU A 20 -2.55 -1.84 3.56
N VAL A 21 -1.38 -1.26 3.26
CA VAL A 21 -0.16 -1.50 4.03
C VAL A 21 -0.37 -1.17 5.50
N ALA A 22 -0.92 0.00 5.79
CA ALA A 22 -1.19 0.42 7.17
C ALA A 22 -2.16 -0.53 7.89
N ALA A 23 -3.22 -0.99 7.21
CA ALA A 23 -4.21 -1.89 7.78
C ALA A 23 -3.67 -3.31 7.99
N VAL A 24 -2.93 -3.85 7.03
CA VAL A 24 -2.40 -5.22 7.08
C VAL A 24 -1.20 -5.29 8.01
N ASP A 25 -0.16 -4.53 7.72
CA ASP A 25 1.08 -4.56 8.51
C ASP A 25 0.84 -4.03 9.93
N GLY A 26 -0.04 -3.02 10.06
CA GLY A 26 -0.44 -2.47 11.34
C GLY A 26 -1.04 -3.53 12.26
N ASN A 27 -1.91 -4.38 11.74
CA ASN A 27 -2.54 -5.45 12.54
C ASN A 27 -1.61 -6.65 12.75
N VAL A 28 -0.86 -7.06 11.72
CA VAL A 28 0.03 -8.24 11.79
C VAL A 28 1.20 -7.99 12.75
N PHE A 29 1.85 -6.86 12.66
CA PHE A 29 3.07 -6.60 13.43
C PHE A 29 2.84 -5.89 14.77
N ARG A 30 1.64 -5.35 15.03
CA ARG A 30 1.35 -4.62 16.27
C ARG A 30 1.63 -5.44 17.51
N ASP A 31 1.09 -6.66 17.59
CA ASP A 31 1.25 -7.51 18.77
C ASP A 31 2.68 -8.04 18.88
N ILE A 32 3.30 -8.36 17.75
CA ILE A 32 4.71 -8.74 17.69
C ILE A 32 5.60 -7.58 18.22
N CYS A 33 5.32 -6.34 17.81
CA CYS A 33 6.06 -5.18 18.30
C CYS A 33 5.89 -4.98 19.80
N LYS A 34 4.70 -5.24 20.37
CA LYS A 34 4.48 -5.21 21.82
C LYS A 34 5.36 -6.24 22.55
N ASP A 35 5.35 -7.48 22.05
CA ASP A 35 6.11 -8.57 22.67
C ASP A 35 7.61 -8.31 22.67
N TYR A 36 8.11 -7.69 21.60
CA TYR A 36 9.53 -7.29 21.48
C TYR A 36 9.85 -5.91 22.04
N ARG A 37 8.90 -5.25 22.74
CA ARG A 37 9.04 -3.93 23.37
C ARG A 37 9.52 -2.84 22.41
N ILE A 38 9.04 -2.88 21.18
CA ILE A 38 9.25 -1.84 20.17
C ILE A 38 8.16 -0.79 20.40
N SER A 39 8.50 0.50 20.41
CA SER A 39 7.54 1.56 20.65
C SER A 39 6.54 1.71 19.50
N SER A 40 5.31 2.10 19.81
CA SER A 40 4.27 2.37 18.79
C SER A 40 4.67 3.51 17.86
N GLU A 41 5.39 4.49 18.36
CA GLU A 41 5.88 5.64 17.59
C GLU A 41 6.88 5.19 16.51
N LYS A 42 7.81 4.30 16.85
CA LYS A 42 8.74 3.73 15.88
C LYS A 42 8.03 2.85 14.86
N PHE A 43 7.10 2.02 15.34
CA PHE A 43 6.32 1.16 14.48
C PHE A 43 5.49 1.96 13.45
N SER A 44 4.77 2.99 13.91
CA SER A 44 4.00 3.88 13.03
C SER A 44 4.89 4.62 12.04
N TYR A 45 6.07 5.09 12.48
CA TYR A 45 7.03 5.73 11.59
C TYR A 45 7.50 4.80 10.47
N VAL A 46 7.81 3.53 10.79
CA VAL A 46 8.24 2.55 9.77
C VAL A 46 7.13 2.29 8.76
N LEU A 47 5.89 2.12 9.22
CA LEU A 47 4.75 1.91 8.35
C LEU A 47 4.53 3.08 7.41
N ASP A 48 4.40 4.28 7.95
CA ASP A 48 4.10 5.50 7.19
C ASP A 48 5.22 5.85 6.21
N SER A 49 6.48 5.82 6.70
CA SER A 49 7.66 6.13 5.86
C SER A 49 8.02 5.04 4.85
N THR A 50 7.35 3.90 4.85
CA THR A 50 7.54 2.84 3.85
C THR A 50 6.39 2.82 2.85
N ALA A 51 5.15 2.93 3.29
CA ALA A 51 3.97 2.76 2.47
C ALA A 51 3.91 3.74 1.29
N ALA A 52 3.92 5.04 1.57
CA ALA A 52 3.80 6.06 0.53
C ALA A 52 5.03 6.13 -0.42
N PRO A 53 6.29 6.08 0.05
CA PRO A 53 7.44 6.03 -0.86
C PRO A 53 7.49 4.75 -1.70
N ALA A 54 7.12 3.60 -1.15
CA ALA A 54 7.09 2.34 -1.90
C ALA A 54 6.01 2.34 -2.98
N ALA A 55 4.85 2.93 -2.72
CA ALA A 55 3.77 3.08 -3.68
C ALA A 55 4.17 3.91 -4.93
N ALA A 56 5.25 4.69 -4.87
CA ALA A 56 5.77 5.42 -6.02
C ALA A 56 6.64 4.55 -6.96
N PHE A 57 7.04 3.34 -6.55
CA PHE A 57 7.91 2.45 -7.36
C PHE A 57 7.22 1.17 -7.81
N PHE A 58 6.27 0.68 -7.02
CA PHE A 58 5.56 -0.57 -7.28
C PHE A 58 4.18 -0.28 -7.88
N ILE A 59 3.56 -1.29 -8.47
CA ILE A 59 2.22 -1.15 -9.06
C ILE A 59 1.24 -0.69 -7.97
N SER A 60 0.75 0.55 -8.11
CA SER A 60 -0.17 1.17 -7.17
C SER A 60 -1.23 2.01 -7.88
N ASP A 61 -2.30 2.32 -7.17
CA ASP A 61 -3.34 3.25 -7.61
C ASP A 61 -2.78 4.67 -7.82
N TRP A 62 -1.80 5.08 -7.01
CA TRP A 62 -1.11 6.37 -7.14
C TRP A 62 -0.34 6.49 -8.45
N ILE A 63 0.33 5.44 -8.90
CA ILE A 63 1.03 5.43 -10.20
C ILE A 63 0.05 5.58 -11.34
N ALA A 64 -1.07 4.86 -11.31
CA ALA A 64 -2.09 4.98 -12.35
C ALA A 64 -2.66 6.41 -12.41
N TYR A 65 -2.91 7.02 -11.26
CA TYR A 65 -3.34 8.41 -11.18
C TYR A 65 -2.29 9.38 -11.75
N GLN A 66 -1.03 9.24 -11.35
CA GLN A 66 0.06 10.09 -11.84
C GLN A 66 0.25 9.97 -13.36
N ILE A 67 0.21 8.76 -13.92
CA ILE A 67 0.30 8.53 -15.37
C ILE A 67 -0.87 9.21 -16.09
N SER A 68 -2.09 9.12 -15.54
CA SER A 68 -3.26 9.81 -16.10
C SER A 68 -3.09 11.33 -16.11
N MET A 69 -2.56 11.91 -15.02
CA MET A 69 -2.31 13.36 -14.93
C MET A 69 -1.20 13.82 -15.88
N ILE A 70 -0.13 13.01 -16.03
CA ILE A 70 0.94 13.27 -17.00
C ILE A 70 0.35 13.26 -18.42
N GLY A 71 -0.52 12.30 -18.74
CA GLY A 71 -1.18 12.24 -20.04
C GLY A 71 -1.96 13.52 -20.35
N GLN A 72 -2.80 13.96 -19.41
CA GLN A 72 -3.54 15.23 -19.57
C GLN A 72 -2.59 16.42 -19.73
N GLY A 73 -1.49 16.47 -18.98
CA GLY A 73 -0.49 17.53 -19.09
C GLY A 73 0.21 17.55 -20.47
N LEU A 74 0.55 16.37 -21.01
CA LEU A 74 1.15 16.24 -22.34
C LEU A 74 0.18 16.69 -23.43
N ASP A 75 -1.08 16.29 -23.33
CA ASP A 75 -2.15 16.71 -24.28
C ASP A 75 -2.36 18.21 -24.25
N MET A 76 -2.44 18.82 -23.06
CA MET A 76 -2.59 20.28 -22.92
C MET A 76 -1.39 21.06 -23.44
N ALA A 77 -0.18 20.49 -23.31
CA ALA A 77 1.04 21.10 -23.82
C ALA A 77 1.26 20.85 -25.33
N GLY A 78 0.42 20.04 -25.97
CA GLY A 78 0.57 19.68 -27.39
C GLY A 78 1.83 18.83 -27.66
N ILE A 79 2.36 18.13 -26.65
CA ILE A 79 3.55 17.33 -26.78
C ILE A 79 3.14 15.94 -27.32
N THR A 80 3.56 15.66 -28.54
CA THR A 80 3.34 14.37 -29.20
C THR A 80 4.65 13.60 -29.28
N GLY A 81 4.59 12.27 -29.19
CA GLY A 81 5.77 11.39 -29.30
C GLY A 81 6.34 10.88 -27.96
N ILE A 82 5.79 11.29 -26.83
CA ILE A 82 6.12 10.76 -25.50
C ILE A 82 4.86 10.16 -24.90
N THR A 83 4.91 8.87 -24.54
CA THR A 83 3.78 8.24 -23.84
C THR A 83 3.81 8.63 -22.35
N PRO A 84 2.64 8.78 -21.68
CA PRO A 84 2.58 9.10 -20.26
C PRO A 84 3.33 8.09 -19.38
N VAL A 85 3.27 6.81 -19.74
CA VAL A 85 4.01 5.73 -19.04
C VAL A 85 5.52 5.91 -19.18
N SER A 86 6.00 6.20 -20.40
CA SER A 86 7.43 6.45 -20.65
C SER A 86 7.93 7.68 -19.90
N ALA A 87 7.14 8.75 -19.87
CA ALA A 87 7.46 9.96 -19.10
C ALA A 87 7.56 9.66 -17.59
N TYR A 88 6.62 8.87 -17.05
CA TYR A 88 6.66 8.45 -15.66
C TYR A 88 7.90 7.61 -15.34
N ILE A 89 8.18 6.57 -16.13
CA ILE A 89 9.33 5.66 -15.90
C ILE A 89 10.65 6.44 -15.96
N ASN A 90 10.81 7.33 -16.93
CA ASN A 90 12.00 8.17 -17.04
C ASN A 90 12.13 9.18 -15.88
N GLY A 91 11.03 9.56 -15.25
CA GLY A 91 11.00 10.41 -14.07
C GLY A 91 11.34 9.69 -12.76
N LEU A 92 11.16 8.37 -12.68
CA LEU A 92 11.39 7.59 -11.45
C LEU A 92 12.77 7.80 -10.81
N PRO A 93 13.90 7.80 -11.55
CA PRO A 93 15.22 8.02 -10.94
C PRO A 93 15.38 9.39 -10.29
N PHE A 94 14.51 10.35 -10.62
CA PHE A 94 14.50 11.71 -10.05
C PHE A 94 13.54 11.85 -8.86
N ASN A 95 12.82 10.80 -8.48
CA ASN A 95 12.00 10.78 -7.27
C ASN A 95 12.88 10.61 -6.02
N MET A 96 13.66 11.65 -5.73
CA MET A 96 14.68 11.65 -4.67
C MET A 96 14.07 11.38 -3.29
N TYR A 97 12.88 11.92 -3.03
CA TYR A 97 12.21 11.72 -1.75
C TYR A 97 11.96 10.22 -1.46
N SER A 98 11.31 9.53 -2.38
CA SER A 98 10.99 8.12 -2.21
C SER A 98 12.24 7.25 -2.10
N ILE A 99 13.24 7.50 -2.97
CA ILE A 99 14.51 6.76 -2.97
C ILE A 99 15.22 6.92 -1.63
N PHE A 100 15.46 8.17 -1.21
CA PHE A 100 16.19 8.42 0.02
C PHE A 100 15.42 7.98 1.26
N THR A 101 14.10 8.11 1.29
CA THR A 101 13.29 7.67 2.42
C THR A 101 13.36 6.16 2.59
N LEU A 102 13.17 5.38 1.51
CA LEU A 102 13.26 3.92 1.58
C LEU A 102 14.64 3.44 2.02
N ILE A 103 15.71 4.02 1.47
CA ILE A 103 17.08 3.71 1.86
C ILE A 103 17.32 4.09 3.32
N PHE A 104 16.90 5.28 3.73
CA PHE A 104 17.11 5.79 5.08
C PHE A 104 16.39 4.93 6.13
N VAL A 105 15.11 4.61 5.90
CA VAL A 105 14.33 3.75 6.80
C VAL A 105 14.95 2.36 6.88
N GLY A 106 15.29 1.75 5.74
CA GLY A 106 15.97 0.45 5.71
C GLY A 106 17.30 0.46 6.45
N MET A 107 18.14 1.48 6.26
CA MET A 107 19.41 1.65 6.95
C MET A 107 19.20 1.84 8.47
N MET A 108 18.20 2.62 8.88
CA MET A 108 17.87 2.86 10.28
C MET A 108 17.43 1.55 10.97
N MET A 109 16.58 0.76 10.30
CA MET A 109 16.16 -0.54 10.82
C MET A 109 17.31 -1.55 10.86
N TYR A 110 18.17 -1.55 9.86
CA TYR A 110 19.35 -2.42 9.80
C TYR A 110 20.38 -2.10 10.91
N THR A 111 20.69 -0.81 11.09
CA THR A 111 21.67 -0.37 12.12
C THR A 111 21.08 -0.44 13.53
N GLY A 112 19.74 -0.36 13.66
CA GLY A 112 19.05 -0.30 14.95
C GLY A 112 19.36 0.98 15.73
N ARG A 113 19.72 2.06 15.05
CA ARG A 113 19.98 3.37 15.64
C ARG A 113 18.77 4.26 15.49
N ASP A 114 18.25 4.69 16.61
CA ASP A 114 17.12 5.63 16.68
C ASP A 114 17.63 7.04 17.02
N TYR A 115 16.85 8.05 16.68
CA TYR A 115 17.23 9.45 16.90
C TYR A 115 16.06 10.29 17.43
N GLY A 116 16.38 11.41 18.07
CA GLY A 116 15.42 12.41 18.50
C GLY A 116 14.29 11.87 19.41
N PRO A 117 13.06 12.28 19.19
CA PRO A 117 11.90 11.83 19.97
C PRO A 117 11.64 10.33 19.89
N MET A 118 11.96 9.69 18.76
CA MET A 118 11.78 8.26 18.57
C MET A 118 12.72 7.45 19.49
N LEU A 119 13.97 7.90 19.69
CA LEU A 119 14.88 7.28 20.64
C LEU A 119 14.29 7.30 22.07
N LYS A 120 13.68 8.42 22.48
CA LYS A 120 13.02 8.53 23.79
C LYS A 120 11.86 7.55 23.93
N ALA A 121 11.07 7.40 22.87
CA ALA A 121 9.95 6.45 22.83
C ALA A 121 10.44 4.99 22.94
N GLU A 122 11.52 4.66 22.23
CA GLU A 122 12.11 3.32 22.26
C GLU A 122 12.72 2.99 23.61
N VAL A 123 13.46 3.92 24.22
CA VAL A 123 13.98 3.77 25.60
C VAL A 123 12.83 3.56 26.58
N ARG A 124 11.73 4.30 26.48
CA ARG A 124 10.54 4.09 27.30
C ARG A 124 10.00 2.66 27.11
N ALA A 125 9.78 2.23 25.87
CA ALA A 125 9.23 0.91 25.58
C ALA A 125 10.12 -0.22 26.13
N LEU A 126 11.45 -0.07 26.01
CA LEU A 126 12.42 -1.05 26.52
C LEU A 126 12.47 -1.09 28.03
N THR A 127 12.43 0.07 28.71
CA THR A 127 12.58 0.16 30.17
C THR A 127 11.31 -0.12 30.93
N THR A 128 10.17 0.42 30.46
CA THR A 128 8.89 0.33 31.16
C THR A 128 7.96 -0.74 30.58
N GLY A 129 8.24 -1.25 29.39
CA GLY A 129 7.36 -2.16 28.67
C GLY A 129 6.11 -1.47 28.09
N GLN A 130 5.98 -0.15 28.20
CA GLN A 130 4.85 0.61 27.68
C GLN A 130 4.98 0.80 26.17
N PHE A 131 4.14 0.13 25.41
CA PHE A 131 4.11 0.21 23.93
C PHE A 131 3.80 1.61 23.45
N THR A 132 2.78 2.25 24.03
CA THR A 132 2.29 3.59 23.64
C THR A 132 2.58 4.59 24.74
N SER A 133 2.80 5.87 24.40
CA SER A 133 2.95 6.94 25.41
C SER A 133 1.69 7.06 26.25
N PRO A 134 1.81 7.28 27.58
CA PRO A 134 0.65 7.52 28.44
C PRO A 134 -0.17 8.77 28.03
N THR A 135 0.49 9.71 27.34
CA THR A 135 -0.14 10.95 26.84
C THR A 135 -0.71 10.82 25.42
N ALA A 136 -0.43 9.70 24.74
CA ALA A 136 -0.95 9.47 23.40
C ALA A 136 -2.45 9.19 23.48
N LYS A 137 -3.22 9.97 22.75
CA LYS A 137 -4.64 9.70 22.50
C LYS A 137 -4.76 9.10 21.10
N PRO A 138 -5.01 7.80 20.96
CA PRO A 138 -5.29 7.21 19.66
C PRO A 138 -6.51 7.90 19.07
N MET A 139 -6.42 8.33 17.80
CA MET A 139 -7.50 9.06 17.14
C MET A 139 -8.73 8.17 16.91
N LEU A 140 -8.53 6.86 16.79
CA LEU A 140 -9.59 5.86 16.61
C LEU A 140 -9.21 4.56 17.32
N ASP A 141 -10.09 4.07 18.15
CA ASP A 141 -10.09 2.67 18.58
C ASP A 141 -10.99 1.88 17.61
N VAL A 142 -10.41 1.52 16.45
CA VAL A 142 -11.12 0.81 15.39
C VAL A 142 -11.74 -0.49 15.89
N GLY A 143 -11.14 -1.11 16.91
CA GLY A 143 -11.67 -2.32 17.53
C GLY A 143 -12.98 -2.08 18.31
N SER A 144 -13.12 -0.91 18.93
CA SER A 144 -14.34 -0.55 19.67
C SER A 144 -15.48 -0.08 18.77
N GLU A 145 -15.16 0.53 17.62
CA GLU A 145 -16.16 1.02 16.67
C GLU A 145 -16.69 -0.08 15.74
N LEU A 146 -15.86 -1.02 15.34
CA LEU A 146 -16.25 -2.12 14.44
C LEU A 146 -16.93 -3.28 15.18
N GLY A 147 -16.92 -3.27 16.52
CA GLY A 147 -17.44 -4.36 17.35
C GLY A 147 -16.55 -5.61 17.35
N GLU A 148 -16.85 -6.54 18.23
CA GLU A 148 -16.13 -7.81 18.31
C GLU A 148 -16.57 -8.77 17.19
N ALA A 149 -15.60 -9.43 16.57
CA ALA A 149 -15.89 -10.44 15.57
C ALA A 149 -16.69 -11.60 16.21
N LYS A 150 -17.88 -11.87 15.69
CA LYS A 150 -18.74 -12.95 16.20
C LYS A 150 -18.15 -14.38 16.05
N LYS A 151 -17.19 -14.55 15.16
CA LYS A 151 -16.45 -15.79 14.96
C LYS A 151 -14.96 -15.58 15.22
N THR A 152 -14.44 -16.35 16.17
CA THR A 152 -13.04 -16.28 16.63
C THR A 152 -12.05 -17.05 15.76
N LYS A 153 -12.49 -17.77 14.73
CA LYS A 153 -11.57 -18.47 13.82
C LYS A 153 -11.19 -17.56 12.66
N PRO A 154 -9.94 -17.08 12.59
CA PRO A 154 -9.47 -16.27 11.48
C PRO A 154 -9.51 -17.11 10.20
N MET A 155 -10.29 -16.67 9.21
CA MET A 155 -10.32 -17.28 7.88
C MET A 155 -9.48 -16.42 6.94
N ILE A 156 -8.23 -16.84 6.72
CA ILE A 156 -7.30 -16.17 5.77
C ILE A 156 -7.94 -16.01 4.39
N MET A 157 -8.81 -16.93 3.99
CA MET A 157 -9.56 -16.84 2.72
C MET A 157 -10.39 -15.56 2.58
N CYS A 158 -10.98 -15.04 3.66
CA CYS A 158 -11.79 -13.82 3.61
C CYS A 158 -10.95 -12.57 3.32
N PHE A 159 -9.64 -12.64 3.53
CA PHE A 159 -8.71 -11.58 3.21
C PHE A 159 -8.03 -11.79 1.84
N VAL A 160 -7.47 -12.96 1.61
CA VAL A 160 -6.69 -13.25 0.41
C VAL A 160 -7.55 -13.30 -0.86
N LEU A 161 -8.75 -13.92 -0.79
CA LEU A 161 -9.58 -14.11 -1.98
C LEU A 161 -10.08 -12.79 -2.61
N PRO A 162 -10.58 -11.78 -1.86
CA PRO A 162 -10.93 -10.49 -2.44
C PRO A 162 -9.75 -9.79 -3.14
N ILE A 163 -8.56 -9.88 -2.57
CA ILE A 163 -7.35 -9.28 -3.15
C ILE A 163 -6.98 -9.96 -4.47
N VAL A 164 -6.95 -11.30 -4.48
CA VAL A 164 -6.65 -12.06 -5.71
C VAL A 164 -7.65 -11.75 -6.83
N ILE A 165 -8.95 -11.66 -6.48
CA ILE A 165 -10.00 -11.29 -7.44
C ILE A 165 -9.82 -9.87 -7.93
N ALA A 166 -9.48 -8.91 -7.03
CA ALA A 166 -9.19 -7.53 -7.43
C ALA A 166 -8.07 -7.47 -8.47
N PHE A 167 -6.94 -8.14 -8.20
CA PHE A 167 -5.83 -8.19 -9.15
C PHE A 167 -6.21 -8.82 -10.49
N ALA A 168 -6.96 -9.93 -10.45
CA ALA A 168 -7.43 -10.58 -11.68
C ALA A 168 -8.31 -9.64 -12.52
N ILE A 169 -9.23 -8.90 -11.88
CA ILE A 169 -10.10 -7.93 -12.55
C ILE A 169 -9.30 -6.74 -13.07
N ILE A 170 -8.33 -6.21 -12.31
CA ILE A 170 -7.48 -5.10 -12.76
C ILE A 170 -6.68 -5.50 -14.00
N ILE A 171 -6.02 -6.65 -13.98
CA ILE A 171 -5.25 -7.15 -15.12
C ILE A 171 -6.17 -7.36 -16.34
N ALA A 172 -7.31 -8.01 -16.14
CA ALA A 172 -8.29 -8.21 -17.21
C ALA A 172 -8.83 -6.87 -17.74
N GLY A 173 -9.06 -5.89 -16.87
CA GLY A 173 -9.51 -4.55 -17.22
C GLY A 173 -8.49 -3.77 -18.03
N ILE A 174 -7.20 -3.82 -17.65
CA ILE A 174 -6.09 -3.22 -18.40
C ILE A 174 -6.00 -3.83 -19.79
N LEU A 175 -6.03 -5.15 -19.89
CA LEU A 175 -5.98 -5.84 -21.18
C LEU A 175 -7.22 -5.52 -22.04
N TYR A 176 -8.40 -5.57 -21.45
CA TYR A 176 -9.65 -5.29 -22.14
C TYR A 176 -9.70 -3.86 -22.68
N THR A 177 -9.41 -2.87 -21.83
CA THR A 177 -9.43 -1.45 -22.23
C THR A 177 -8.36 -1.14 -23.28
N GLY A 178 -7.15 -1.70 -23.11
CA GLY A 178 -6.06 -1.51 -24.07
C GLY A 178 -6.27 -2.20 -25.42
N ILE A 179 -6.91 -3.38 -25.44
CA ILE A 179 -7.23 -4.09 -26.68
C ILE A 179 -8.38 -3.44 -27.44
N THR A 180 -9.38 -2.95 -26.70
CA THR A 180 -10.60 -2.37 -27.28
C THR A 180 -10.44 -0.91 -27.69
N ASN A 181 -9.35 -0.25 -27.28
CA ASN A 181 -9.09 1.14 -27.60
C ASN A 181 -8.85 1.31 -29.12
N PRO A 182 -9.68 2.10 -29.83
CA PRO A 182 -9.52 2.31 -31.29
C PRO A 182 -8.23 3.08 -31.64
N ASP A 183 -7.68 3.87 -30.71
CA ASP A 183 -6.48 4.68 -30.94
C ASP A 183 -5.18 3.90 -30.69
N ARG A 184 -5.25 2.59 -30.46
CA ARG A 184 -4.09 1.75 -30.22
C ARG A 184 -3.17 1.66 -31.43
N SER A 185 -1.93 2.09 -31.26
CA SER A 185 -0.87 2.01 -32.27
C SER A 185 -0.03 0.74 -32.12
N GLY A 186 -0.49 -0.39 -32.68
CA GLY A 186 0.26 -1.64 -32.69
C GLY A 186 -0.39 -2.82 -31.97
N THR A 187 0.26 -4.00 -32.04
CA THR A 187 -0.26 -5.27 -31.49
C THR A 187 0.54 -5.78 -30.28
N GLY A 188 1.61 -5.10 -29.89
CA GLY A 188 2.47 -5.50 -28.78
C GLY A 188 1.88 -5.19 -27.39
N ILE A 189 2.42 -5.84 -26.35
CA ILE A 189 2.02 -5.62 -24.95
C ILE A 189 2.18 -4.15 -24.55
N MET A 190 3.24 -3.49 -24.99
CA MET A 190 3.47 -2.06 -24.72
C MET A 190 2.38 -1.19 -25.34
N ALA A 191 1.96 -1.49 -26.58
CA ALA A 191 0.87 -0.76 -27.21
C ALA A 191 -0.48 -0.95 -26.50
N ILE A 192 -0.70 -2.10 -25.87
CA ILE A 192 -1.89 -2.35 -25.03
C ILE A 192 -1.81 -1.54 -23.75
N LEU A 193 -0.65 -1.50 -23.08
CA LEU A 193 -0.45 -0.75 -21.85
C LEU A 193 -0.52 0.76 -22.08
N ASP A 194 -0.01 1.26 -23.19
CA ASP A 194 -0.09 2.68 -23.54
C ASP A 194 -1.51 3.13 -23.88
N ALA A 195 -2.33 2.23 -24.46
CA ALA A 195 -3.70 2.50 -24.86
C ALA A 195 -4.74 2.16 -23.76
N CYS A 196 -4.32 1.55 -22.63
CA CYS A 196 -5.25 1.12 -21.59
C CYS A 196 -5.78 2.28 -20.75
N ASP A 197 -7.02 2.15 -20.29
CA ASP A 197 -7.60 3.00 -19.25
C ASP A 197 -7.36 2.36 -17.88
N ALA A 198 -6.18 2.62 -17.33
CA ALA A 198 -5.76 2.06 -16.03
C ALA A 198 -6.70 2.50 -14.88
N GLN A 199 -7.22 3.72 -14.95
CA GLN A 199 -8.14 4.25 -13.94
C GLN A 199 -9.45 3.46 -13.91
N LYS A 200 -10.00 3.18 -15.09
CA LYS A 200 -11.20 2.37 -15.23
C LYS A 200 -11.00 0.93 -14.77
N ALA A 201 -9.85 0.35 -15.09
CA ALA A 201 -9.48 -0.99 -14.62
C ALA A 201 -9.38 -1.07 -13.09
N LEU A 202 -8.80 -0.04 -12.44
CA LEU A 202 -8.73 0.06 -10.98
C LEU A 202 -10.12 0.20 -10.35
N TYR A 203 -11.03 1.00 -10.93
CA TYR A 203 -12.41 1.08 -10.45
C TYR A 203 -13.11 -0.28 -10.48
N TRP A 204 -12.97 -1.03 -11.58
CA TRP A 204 -13.55 -2.38 -11.68
C TRP A 204 -12.96 -3.35 -10.66
N GLY A 205 -11.63 -3.29 -10.44
CA GLY A 205 -10.95 -4.11 -9.44
C GLY A 205 -11.39 -3.80 -8.02
N SER A 206 -11.47 -2.52 -7.67
CA SER A 206 -11.92 -2.07 -6.35
C SER A 206 -13.38 -2.47 -6.07
N PHE A 207 -14.25 -2.30 -7.07
CA PHE A 207 -15.64 -2.73 -6.97
C PHE A 207 -15.76 -4.25 -6.81
N GLY A 208 -15.01 -5.02 -7.61
CA GLY A 208 -14.96 -6.48 -7.51
C GLY A 208 -14.45 -6.96 -6.14
N MET A 209 -13.44 -6.30 -5.58
CA MET A 209 -12.94 -6.56 -4.23
C MET A 209 -14.03 -6.32 -3.18
N ALA A 210 -14.71 -5.18 -3.24
CA ALA A 210 -15.77 -4.84 -2.30
C ALA A 210 -16.92 -5.85 -2.35
N VAL A 211 -17.42 -6.18 -3.54
CA VAL A 211 -18.48 -7.18 -3.71
C VAL A 211 -18.07 -8.54 -3.19
N THR A 212 -16.86 -8.98 -3.52
CA THR A 212 -16.34 -10.28 -3.05
C THR A 212 -16.20 -10.31 -1.52
N GLY A 213 -15.69 -9.22 -0.93
CA GLY A 213 -15.59 -9.08 0.52
C GLY A 213 -16.96 -9.18 1.20
N ILE A 214 -17.96 -8.47 0.70
CA ILE A 214 -19.34 -8.52 1.22
C ILE A 214 -19.92 -9.93 1.09
N VAL A 215 -19.82 -10.54 -0.09
CA VAL A 215 -20.34 -11.90 -0.34
C VAL A 215 -19.68 -12.90 0.60
N LEU A 216 -18.37 -12.83 0.79
CA LEU A 216 -17.66 -13.72 1.72
C LEU A 216 -18.06 -13.48 3.18
N ALA A 217 -18.20 -12.21 3.60
CA ALA A 217 -18.63 -11.86 4.94
C ALA A 217 -20.02 -12.42 5.26
N LEU A 218 -20.95 -12.32 4.30
CA LEU A 218 -22.30 -12.88 4.41
C LEU A 218 -22.29 -14.42 4.36
N ALA A 219 -21.56 -15.02 3.42
CA ALA A 219 -21.48 -16.48 3.26
C ALA A 219 -20.84 -17.15 4.48
N THR A 220 -19.83 -16.53 5.08
CA THR A 220 -19.16 -17.03 6.28
C THR A 220 -19.89 -16.65 7.57
N ARG A 221 -20.97 -15.87 7.47
CA ARG A 221 -21.73 -15.35 8.63
C ARG A 221 -20.86 -14.65 9.67
N ILE A 222 -19.83 -13.95 9.22
CA ILE A 222 -19.00 -13.11 10.08
C ILE A 222 -19.76 -11.81 10.40
N MET A 223 -20.51 -11.31 9.42
CA MET A 223 -21.45 -10.21 9.58
C MET A 223 -22.88 -10.73 9.46
N THR A 224 -23.68 -10.46 10.44
CA THR A 224 -25.16 -10.65 10.42
C THR A 224 -25.80 -9.37 10.87
#